data_55292080e835d0859ace66449b6fe502
#
_entry.id   55292080e835d0859ace66449b6fe502
#
_cell.length_a   1.000
_cell.length_b   1.000
_cell.length_c   1.000
_cell.angle_alpha   90.00
_cell.angle_beta   90.00
_cell.angle_gamma   90.00
#
_symmetry.space_group_name_H-M   'P 1'
#
loop_
_entity.id
_entity.type
_entity.pdbx_description
1 polymer ?
#
loop_
_entity_poly.entity_id
_entity_poly.type
_entity_poly.pdbx_seq_one_letter_code
_entity_poly.pdbx_strand_id
1 'polypeptide(L)'
;MAEHTFLRGPADWWRQAVVYQIYPRSYADQNGDGIGDLKGITSRVPYLKELGVDAVWLSPFYPSELADGGYDVADYRNIDPRIGTLAEFDTMLETLHAAGIRVFVDVVPNHSSDQHEWFQAALKAPKNSPERDRYIFRDGKGEHGEIRPSELVSHFGPTAWTRITEPDGTPGQWYMHLFAKEQPDFNWDNQEVRDD
;
A
#
# COMPACT_ATOMS: atom_id res chain seq x y z
N MET A 1 -4.82 -25.25 12.39
CA MET A 1 -5.34 -24.28 11.40
C MET A 1 -6.80 -24.12 11.70
N ALA A 2 -7.21 -22.98 12.23
CA ALA A 2 -8.63 -22.68 12.44
C ALA A 2 -9.29 -22.62 11.06
N GLU A 3 -10.35 -23.39 10.85
CA GLU A 3 -11.19 -23.21 9.67
C GLU A 3 -11.81 -21.82 9.77
N HIS A 4 -11.30 -20.88 8.99
CA HIS A 4 -11.94 -19.59 8.83
C HIS A 4 -13.36 -19.83 8.28
N THR A 5 -14.35 -19.65 9.13
CA THR A 5 -15.76 -19.73 8.72
C THR A 5 -16.01 -18.51 7.84
N PHE A 6 -15.84 -18.67 6.53
CA PHE A 6 -16.23 -17.65 5.58
C PHE A 6 -17.72 -17.33 5.77
N LEU A 7 -18.03 -16.07 5.94
CA LEU A 7 -19.40 -15.60 6.00
C LEU A 7 -20.09 -15.96 4.68
N ARG A 8 -20.85 -17.04 4.71
CA ARG A 8 -21.61 -17.51 3.53
C ARG A 8 -22.83 -16.62 3.36
N GLY A 9 -23.12 -16.29 2.12
CA GLY A 9 -24.28 -15.52 1.71
C GLY A 9 -24.61 -15.80 0.25
N PRO A 10 -25.66 -15.20 -0.32
CA PRO A 10 -25.91 -15.25 -1.76
C PRO A 10 -24.67 -14.80 -2.53
N ALA A 11 -24.44 -15.34 -3.71
CA ALA A 11 -23.27 -14.99 -4.55
C ALA A 11 -23.21 -13.50 -4.93
N ASP A 12 -24.33 -12.81 -4.81
CA ASP A 12 -24.50 -11.39 -5.15
C ASP A 12 -24.76 -10.49 -3.92
N TRP A 13 -24.43 -10.96 -2.70
CA TRP A 13 -24.64 -10.24 -1.44
C TRP A 13 -24.11 -8.79 -1.48
N TRP A 14 -23.01 -8.57 -2.17
CA TRP A 14 -22.32 -7.28 -2.29
C TRP A 14 -23.16 -6.21 -3.03
N ARG A 15 -24.16 -6.60 -3.84
CA ARG A 15 -25.00 -5.66 -4.60
C ARG A 15 -25.90 -4.80 -3.72
N GLN A 16 -26.19 -5.26 -2.51
CA GLN A 16 -27.06 -4.55 -1.55
C GLN A 16 -26.31 -4.25 -0.23
N ALA A 17 -25.02 -4.61 -0.16
CA ALA A 17 -24.22 -4.46 1.04
C ALA A 17 -23.94 -2.99 1.34
N VAL A 18 -24.01 -2.65 2.61
CA VAL A 18 -23.47 -1.39 3.16
C VAL A 18 -22.04 -1.64 3.57
N VAL A 19 -21.11 -1.00 2.87
CA VAL A 19 -19.67 -1.06 3.15
C VAL A 19 -19.26 0.22 3.87
N TYR A 20 -18.72 0.09 5.08
CA TYR A 20 -18.25 1.19 5.89
C TYR A 20 -16.73 1.32 5.78
N GLN A 21 -16.25 2.46 5.25
CA GLN A 21 -14.81 2.71 5.17
C GLN A 21 -14.26 3.10 6.54
N ILE A 22 -13.16 2.47 6.91
CA ILE A 22 -12.36 2.80 8.09
C ILE A 22 -10.98 3.25 7.64
N TYR A 23 -10.61 4.48 8.00
CA TYR A 23 -9.22 4.94 7.96
C TYR A 23 -8.59 4.65 9.33
N PRO A 24 -7.76 3.60 9.45
CA PRO A 24 -7.33 3.06 10.75
C PRO A 24 -6.73 4.12 11.66
N ARG A 25 -5.90 4.99 11.12
CA ARG A 25 -5.13 6.00 11.85
C ARG A 25 -5.97 7.09 12.53
N SER A 26 -7.23 7.27 12.14
CA SER A 26 -8.11 8.33 12.67
C SER A 26 -9.44 7.84 13.22
N TYR A 27 -9.71 6.52 13.14
CA TYR A 27 -11.02 5.99 13.49
C TYR A 27 -11.25 5.86 15.00
N ALA A 28 -10.34 5.18 15.70
CA ALA A 28 -10.43 4.98 17.14
C ALA A 28 -9.04 4.69 17.72
N ASP A 29 -8.65 5.46 18.71
CA ASP A 29 -7.40 5.36 19.42
C ASP A 29 -7.66 4.66 20.76
N GLN A 30 -7.16 3.44 20.96
CA GLN A 30 -7.35 2.67 22.19
C GLN A 30 -6.21 2.89 23.17
N ASN A 31 -5.00 3.18 22.68
CA ASN A 31 -3.82 3.33 23.53
C ASN A 31 -3.61 4.78 24.03
N GLY A 32 -4.30 5.77 23.43
CA GLY A 32 -4.29 7.16 23.84
C GLY A 32 -3.08 7.96 23.33
N ASP A 33 -2.45 7.51 22.25
CA ASP A 33 -1.29 8.19 21.66
C ASP A 33 -1.65 9.24 20.60
N GLY A 34 -2.93 9.39 20.28
CA GLY A 34 -3.45 10.30 19.27
C GLY A 34 -3.54 9.71 17.86
N ILE A 35 -3.20 8.43 17.70
CA ILE A 35 -3.28 7.70 16.42
C ILE A 35 -4.26 6.54 16.60
N GLY A 36 -5.21 6.40 15.67
CA GLY A 36 -6.12 5.25 15.67
C GLY A 36 -5.38 3.94 15.45
N ASP A 37 -5.87 2.87 16.09
CA ASP A 37 -5.22 1.56 16.10
C ASP A 37 -6.20 0.40 15.89
N LEU A 38 -5.68 -0.81 15.66
CA LEU A 38 -6.49 -2.02 15.41
C LEU A 38 -7.33 -2.41 16.63
N LYS A 39 -6.84 -2.18 17.85
CA LYS A 39 -7.61 -2.40 19.09
C LYS A 39 -8.78 -1.43 19.19
N GLY A 40 -8.56 -0.19 18.78
CA GLY A 40 -9.61 0.82 18.67
C GLY A 40 -10.71 0.37 17.70
N ILE A 41 -10.34 -0.13 16.51
CA ILE A 41 -11.31 -0.69 15.57
C ILE A 41 -12.06 -1.86 16.21
N THR A 42 -11.34 -2.79 16.84
CA THR A 42 -11.94 -3.96 17.53
C THR A 42 -12.94 -3.53 18.60
N SER A 43 -12.63 -2.49 19.36
CA SER A 43 -13.51 -1.96 20.41
C SER A 43 -14.82 -1.37 19.86
N ARG A 44 -14.85 -0.97 18.59
CA ARG A 44 -16.01 -0.38 17.92
C ARG A 44 -16.87 -1.38 17.14
N VAL A 45 -16.52 -2.66 17.15
CA VAL A 45 -17.33 -3.69 16.47
C VAL A 45 -18.80 -3.73 16.96
N PRO A 46 -19.14 -3.58 18.25
CA PRO A 46 -20.53 -3.48 18.68
C PRO A 46 -21.28 -2.31 18.03
N TYR A 47 -20.66 -1.15 17.89
CA TYR A 47 -21.22 0.01 17.22
C TYR A 47 -21.46 -0.27 15.72
N LEU A 48 -20.48 -0.86 15.02
CA LEU A 48 -20.62 -1.19 13.60
C LEU A 48 -21.76 -2.20 13.37
N LYS A 49 -21.93 -3.16 14.30
CA LYS A 49 -23.02 -4.13 14.26
C LYS A 49 -24.38 -3.44 14.48
N GLU A 50 -24.50 -2.54 15.45
CA GLU A 50 -25.72 -1.76 15.70
C GLU A 50 -26.06 -0.85 14.52
N LEU A 51 -25.06 -0.27 13.87
CA LEU A 51 -25.22 0.54 12.65
C LEU A 51 -25.75 -0.29 11.48
N GLY A 52 -25.56 -1.62 11.51
CA GLY A 52 -26.11 -2.56 10.51
C GLY A 52 -25.27 -2.63 9.22
N VAL A 53 -23.97 -2.41 9.31
CA VAL A 53 -23.08 -2.55 8.14
C VAL A 53 -22.81 -4.01 7.82
N ASP A 54 -22.70 -4.33 6.53
CA ASP A 54 -22.44 -5.70 6.06
C ASP A 54 -20.94 -5.98 5.94
N ALA A 55 -20.16 -4.95 5.72
CA ALA A 55 -18.72 -5.05 5.59
C ALA A 55 -18.01 -3.75 6.02
N VAL A 56 -16.75 -3.88 6.39
CA VAL A 56 -15.83 -2.76 6.52
C VAL A 56 -14.76 -2.82 5.43
N TRP A 57 -14.34 -1.66 4.96
CA TRP A 57 -13.18 -1.50 4.09
C TRP A 57 -12.11 -0.72 4.85
N LEU A 58 -10.95 -1.34 5.04
CA LEU A 58 -9.80 -0.72 5.69
C LEU A 58 -8.94 -0.04 4.62
N SER A 59 -8.74 1.28 4.72
CA SER A 59 -7.68 1.98 3.98
C SER A 59 -6.32 1.40 4.39
N PRO A 60 -5.24 1.59 3.60
CA PRO A 60 -3.96 0.92 3.84
C PRO A 60 -3.45 1.08 5.26
N PHE A 61 -3.05 -0.03 5.85
CA PHE A 61 -2.57 -0.16 7.23
C PHE A 61 -1.16 -0.77 7.30
N TYR A 62 -0.53 -0.92 6.15
CA TYR A 62 0.84 -1.44 5.99
C TYR A 62 1.89 -0.44 6.50
N PRO A 63 3.12 -0.89 6.82
CA PRO A 63 4.25 0.02 7.05
C PRO A 63 4.41 1.02 5.91
N SER A 64 4.49 2.31 6.25
CA SER A 64 4.52 3.42 5.30
C SER A 64 5.16 4.65 5.94
N GLU A 65 5.88 5.45 5.17
CA GLU A 65 6.36 6.76 5.61
C GLU A 65 5.29 7.87 5.50
N LEU A 66 4.10 7.50 5.03
CA LEU A 66 2.93 8.38 4.94
C LEU A 66 3.08 9.52 3.94
N ALA A 67 3.88 9.33 2.91
CA ALA A 67 3.99 10.27 1.81
C ALA A 67 2.65 10.46 1.08
N ASP A 68 1.78 9.44 1.12
CA ASP A 68 0.43 9.46 0.56
C ASP A 68 -0.57 8.75 1.50
N GLY A 69 -0.60 9.15 2.77
CA GLY A 69 -1.61 8.69 3.72
C GLY A 69 -1.63 7.18 3.99
N GLY A 70 -0.56 6.46 3.66
CA GLY A 70 -0.43 4.99 3.80
C GLY A 70 -0.45 4.25 2.46
N TYR A 71 -0.73 4.91 1.34
CA TYR A 71 -0.68 4.30 0.02
C TYR A 71 0.75 4.12 -0.51
N ASP A 72 1.76 4.72 0.09
CA ASP A 72 3.19 4.44 -0.11
C ASP A 72 3.60 3.23 0.75
N VAL A 73 3.33 2.02 0.26
CA VAL A 73 3.51 0.78 1.02
C VAL A 73 4.97 0.35 1.02
N ALA A 74 5.58 0.27 2.21
CA ALA A 74 6.97 -0.16 2.39
C ALA A 74 7.10 -1.67 2.65
N ASP A 75 6.05 -2.33 3.14
CA ASP A 75 6.01 -3.78 3.39
C ASP A 75 4.55 -4.26 3.30
N TYR A 76 4.25 -5.09 2.29
CA TYR A 76 2.90 -5.62 2.06
C TYR A 76 2.50 -6.78 2.98
N ARG A 77 3.43 -7.30 3.78
CA ARG A 77 3.24 -8.51 4.59
C ARG A 77 3.09 -8.24 6.08
N ASN A 78 3.15 -6.96 6.48
CA ASN A 78 3.09 -6.57 7.87
C ASN A 78 2.09 -5.42 8.12
N ILE A 79 1.80 -5.20 9.39
CA ILE A 79 1.02 -4.08 9.89
C ILE A 79 1.97 -2.95 10.30
N ASP A 80 1.61 -1.70 10.01
CA ASP A 80 2.35 -0.54 10.53
C ASP A 80 2.40 -0.61 12.07
N PRO A 81 3.60 -0.65 12.68
CA PRO A 81 3.74 -0.82 14.13
C PRO A 81 3.07 0.30 14.95
N ARG A 82 2.81 1.44 14.33
CA ARG A 82 2.06 2.54 14.96
C ARG A 82 0.56 2.25 15.08
N ILE A 83 0.03 1.31 14.28
CA ILE A 83 -1.38 0.96 14.22
C ILE A 83 -1.63 -0.37 14.96
N GLY A 84 -0.66 -1.28 14.98
CA GLY A 84 -0.80 -2.57 15.64
C GLY A 84 0.13 -3.64 15.11
N THR A 85 -0.26 -4.89 15.34
CA THR A 85 0.47 -6.11 14.96
C THR A 85 -0.40 -7.06 14.15
N LEU A 86 0.21 -8.05 13.48
CA LEU A 86 -0.53 -9.11 12.78
C LEU A 86 -1.49 -9.87 13.73
N ALA A 87 -1.06 -10.15 14.96
CA ALA A 87 -1.92 -10.83 15.95
C ALA A 87 -3.14 -9.98 16.35
N GLU A 88 -3.00 -8.66 16.40
CA GLU A 88 -4.11 -7.74 16.64
C GLU A 88 -5.03 -7.63 15.43
N PHE A 89 -4.47 -7.70 14.22
CA PHE A 89 -5.25 -7.78 12.99
C PHE A 89 -6.09 -9.06 12.96
N ASP A 90 -5.51 -10.22 13.27
CA ASP A 90 -6.24 -11.49 13.35
C ASP A 90 -7.39 -11.40 14.37
N THR A 91 -7.13 -10.84 15.55
CA THR A 91 -8.14 -10.63 16.59
C THR A 91 -9.29 -9.71 16.10
N MET A 92 -8.96 -8.62 15.43
CA MET A 92 -9.94 -7.70 14.83
C MET A 92 -10.78 -8.42 13.77
N LEU A 93 -10.14 -9.17 12.88
CA LEU A 93 -10.78 -9.93 11.82
C LEU A 93 -11.76 -10.96 12.38
N GLU A 94 -11.34 -11.76 13.37
CA GLU A 94 -12.18 -12.73 14.06
C GLU A 94 -13.39 -12.06 14.73
N THR A 95 -13.18 -10.92 15.39
CA THR A 95 -14.25 -10.17 16.08
C THR A 95 -15.28 -9.63 15.10
N LEU A 96 -14.85 -9.07 13.97
CA LEU A 96 -15.73 -8.58 12.90
C LEU A 96 -16.52 -9.76 12.28
N HIS A 97 -15.85 -10.86 11.96
CA HIS A 97 -16.50 -12.04 11.41
C HIS A 97 -17.53 -12.66 12.39
N ALA A 98 -17.23 -12.72 13.68
CA ALA A 98 -18.17 -13.18 14.70
C ALA A 98 -19.40 -12.26 14.83
N ALA A 99 -19.24 -10.97 14.51
CA ALA A 99 -20.34 -10.01 14.43
C ALA A 99 -21.16 -10.11 13.13
N GLY A 100 -20.72 -10.92 12.15
CA GLY A 100 -21.34 -11.05 10.82
C GLY A 100 -20.86 -10.01 9.81
N ILE A 101 -19.79 -9.26 10.12
CA ILE A 101 -19.26 -8.18 9.29
C ILE A 101 -18.04 -8.68 8.50
N ARG A 102 -18.07 -8.50 7.17
CA ARG A 102 -16.95 -8.85 6.29
C ARG A 102 -15.88 -7.76 6.30
N VAL A 103 -14.65 -8.13 5.92
CA VAL A 103 -13.54 -7.19 5.85
C VAL A 103 -12.98 -7.15 4.44
N PHE A 104 -12.87 -5.96 3.87
CA PHE A 104 -12.09 -5.66 2.69
C PHE A 104 -10.80 -4.97 3.11
N VAL A 105 -9.69 -5.42 2.57
CA VAL A 105 -8.40 -4.76 2.70
C VAL A 105 -8.06 -4.05 1.39
N ASP A 106 -7.44 -2.88 1.51
CA ASP A 106 -6.96 -2.15 0.36
C ASP A 106 -5.70 -2.82 -0.20
N VAL A 107 -5.61 -2.99 -1.50
CA VAL A 107 -4.45 -3.56 -2.18
C VAL A 107 -3.88 -2.50 -3.13
N VAL A 108 -2.60 -2.21 -2.99
CA VAL A 108 -1.90 -1.17 -3.76
C VAL A 108 -0.88 -1.82 -4.71
N PRO A 109 -1.31 -2.38 -5.85
CA PRO A 109 -0.42 -3.16 -6.71
C PRO A 109 0.32 -2.33 -7.76
N ASN A 110 0.03 -1.03 -7.90
CA ASN A 110 0.64 -0.19 -8.95
C ASN A 110 2.10 0.17 -8.64
N HIS A 111 2.41 0.44 -7.38
CA HIS A 111 3.69 0.98 -6.92
C HIS A 111 4.00 0.50 -5.51
N SER A 112 5.23 0.66 -5.07
CA SER A 112 5.59 0.57 -3.66
C SER A 112 5.98 1.93 -3.09
N SER A 113 6.25 2.00 -1.78
CA SER A 113 7.04 3.11 -1.21
C SER A 113 8.46 3.11 -1.79
N ASP A 114 9.07 4.28 -1.87
CA ASP A 114 10.51 4.40 -2.12
C ASP A 114 11.35 3.78 -0.97
N GLN A 115 10.74 3.52 0.19
CA GLN A 115 11.35 2.82 1.32
C GLN A 115 11.20 1.29 1.26
N HIS A 116 10.46 0.77 0.28
CA HIS A 116 10.36 -0.68 0.07
C HIS A 116 11.74 -1.28 -0.23
N GLU A 117 12.02 -2.47 0.34
CA GLU A 117 13.32 -3.12 0.21
C GLU A 117 13.76 -3.31 -1.26
N TRP A 118 12.83 -3.62 -2.14
CA TRP A 118 13.10 -3.78 -3.57
C TRP A 118 13.56 -2.46 -4.22
N PHE A 119 12.91 -1.34 -3.90
CA PHE A 119 13.33 -0.07 -4.47
C PHE A 119 14.67 0.40 -3.90
N GLN A 120 14.89 0.18 -2.61
CA GLN A 120 16.18 0.46 -1.98
C GLN A 120 17.32 -0.40 -2.57
N ALA A 121 17.03 -1.65 -2.96
CA ALA A 121 17.96 -2.49 -3.69
C ALA A 121 18.20 -1.96 -5.11
N ALA A 122 17.15 -1.57 -5.82
CA ALA A 122 17.22 -1.01 -7.17
C ALA A 122 18.09 0.26 -7.24
N LEU A 123 17.99 1.14 -6.22
CA LEU A 123 18.82 2.35 -6.14
C LEU A 123 20.32 2.05 -6.00
N LYS A 124 20.68 0.92 -5.39
CA LYS A 124 22.07 0.50 -5.16
C LYS A 124 22.64 -0.35 -6.29
N ALA A 125 21.77 -0.91 -7.10
CA ALA A 125 22.13 -1.83 -8.16
C ALA A 125 22.55 -1.11 -9.45
N PRO A 126 23.37 -1.73 -10.30
CA PRO A 126 23.74 -1.12 -11.57
C PRO A 126 22.56 -1.06 -12.55
N LYS A 127 22.66 -0.19 -13.53
CA LYS A 127 21.72 -0.11 -14.64
C LYS A 127 21.52 -1.47 -15.31
N ASN A 128 20.27 -1.78 -15.68
CA ASN A 128 19.84 -3.04 -16.28
C ASN A 128 20.01 -4.28 -15.39
N SER A 129 20.16 -4.10 -14.09
CA SER A 129 20.15 -5.22 -13.14
C SER A 129 18.73 -5.77 -12.91
N PRO A 130 18.60 -7.01 -12.42
CA PRO A 130 17.29 -7.57 -12.04
C PRO A 130 16.57 -6.74 -11.00
N GLU A 131 17.28 -6.14 -10.04
CA GLU A 131 16.71 -5.28 -9.00
C GLU A 131 16.03 -4.04 -9.62
N ARG A 132 16.67 -3.41 -10.63
CA ARG A 132 16.06 -2.27 -11.33
C ARG A 132 14.92 -2.68 -12.24
N ASP A 133 14.95 -3.89 -12.78
CA ASP A 133 13.90 -4.38 -13.67
C ASP A 133 12.56 -4.63 -12.96
N ARG A 134 12.54 -4.66 -11.62
CA ARG A 134 11.31 -4.69 -10.83
C ARG A 134 10.49 -3.40 -10.90
N TYR A 135 11.12 -2.29 -11.31
CA TYR A 135 10.52 -0.96 -11.46
C TYR A 135 10.71 -0.42 -12.87
N ILE A 136 9.96 0.60 -13.22
CA ILE A 136 10.07 1.23 -14.53
C ILE A 136 11.19 2.27 -14.53
N PHE A 137 12.40 1.85 -14.87
CA PHE A 137 13.54 2.73 -15.09
C PHE A 137 13.77 3.00 -16.59
N ARG A 138 14.11 4.22 -16.95
CA ARG A 138 14.43 4.61 -18.34
C ARG A 138 15.61 5.58 -18.36
N ASP A 139 16.34 5.55 -19.47
CA ASP A 139 17.36 6.56 -19.72
C ASP A 139 16.70 7.89 -20.06
N GLY A 140 17.28 8.97 -19.59
CA GLY A 140 16.89 10.31 -20.02
C GLY A 140 17.33 10.58 -21.47
N LYS A 141 16.72 11.61 -22.05
CA LYS A 141 17.12 12.19 -23.33
C LYS A 141 18.18 13.29 -23.12
N GLY A 142 18.75 13.78 -24.20
CA GLY A 142 19.86 14.74 -24.17
C GLY A 142 21.23 14.04 -24.11
N GLU A 143 22.30 14.84 -24.22
CA GLU A 143 23.68 14.32 -24.30
C GLU A 143 24.11 13.62 -22.99
N HIS A 144 23.58 14.09 -21.85
CA HIS A 144 23.89 13.58 -20.52
C HIS A 144 22.67 12.99 -19.79
N GLY A 145 21.60 12.65 -20.54
CA GLY A 145 20.37 12.10 -19.98
C GLY A 145 19.61 13.08 -19.06
N GLU A 146 19.83 14.37 -19.24
CA GLU A 146 19.29 15.44 -18.39
C GLU A 146 17.81 15.74 -18.65
N ILE A 147 17.28 15.29 -19.78
CA ILE A 147 15.88 15.48 -20.16
C ILE A 147 15.10 14.20 -19.82
N ARG A 148 13.96 14.35 -19.16
CA ARG A 148 13.09 13.22 -18.79
C ARG A 148 12.69 12.34 -20.00
N PRO A 149 12.44 11.04 -19.79
CA PRO A 149 12.15 10.09 -20.88
C PRO A 149 10.91 10.45 -21.72
N SER A 150 9.89 11.04 -21.11
CA SER A 150 8.66 11.47 -21.77
C SER A 150 8.01 12.64 -21.06
N GLU A 151 6.98 13.21 -21.68
CA GLU A 151 6.15 14.29 -21.11
C GLU A 151 5.01 13.76 -20.23
N LEU A 152 5.05 12.48 -19.82
CA LEU A 152 4.04 11.90 -18.95
C LEU A 152 3.96 12.69 -17.63
N VAL A 153 2.72 13.00 -17.22
CA VAL A 153 2.43 13.70 -15.97
C VAL A 153 1.96 12.73 -14.92
N SER A 154 2.25 13.02 -13.66
CA SER A 154 1.73 12.27 -12.52
C SER A 154 0.34 12.78 -12.13
N HIS A 155 -0.39 12.00 -11.34
CA HIS A 155 -1.65 12.43 -10.76
C HIS A 155 -1.48 13.58 -9.76
N PHE A 156 -0.31 13.69 -9.15
CA PHE A 156 -0.01 14.66 -8.07
C PHE A 156 0.99 15.74 -8.46
N GLY A 157 1.52 15.70 -9.67
CA GLY A 157 2.56 16.66 -10.05
C GLY A 157 2.75 16.82 -11.56
N PRO A 158 3.65 17.70 -11.96
CA PRO A 158 3.83 18.06 -13.37
C PRO A 158 4.60 17.00 -14.19
N THR A 159 5.20 15.99 -13.54
CA THR A 159 5.96 14.94 -14.20
C THR A 159 5.81 13.61 -13.48
N ALA A 160 5.77 12.52 -14.25
CA ALA A 160 5.80 11.15 -13.74
C ALA A 160 7.21 10.56 -13.70
N TRP A 161 8.24 11.38 -13.74
CA TRP A 161 9.63 10.94 -13.80
C TRP A 161 10.50 11.66 -12.78
N THR A 162 11.27 10.90 -12.01
CA THR A 162 12.30 11.42 -11.10
C THR A 162 13.63 10.77 -11.42
N ARG A 163 14.68 11.60 -11.53
CA ARG A 163 16.05 11.13 -11.80
C ARG A 163 16.70 10.68 -10.51
N ILE A 164 17.30 9.51 -10.51
CA ILE A 164 18.11 9.05 -9.39
C ILE A 164 19.54 9.61 -9.45
N THR A 165 20.23 9.56 -8.31
CA THR A 165 21.67 9.67 -8.23
C THR A 165 22.24 8.27 -8.07
N GLU A 166 23.21 7.90 -8.92
CA GLU A 166 23.88 6.60 -8.83
C GLU A 166 24.75 6.52 -7.57
N PRO A 167 25.12 5.30 -7.12
CA PRO A 167 25.97 5.14 -5.91
C PRO A 167 27.31 5.86 -5.96
N ASP A 168 27.83 6.12 -7.15
CA ASP A 168 29.08 6.88 -7.35
C ASP A 168 28.89 8.40 -7.35
N GLY A 169 27.67 8.88 -7.13
CA GLY A 169 27.31 10.30 -7.11
C GLY A 169 26.98 10.89 -8.48
N THR A 170 27.04 10.12 -9.57
CA THR A 170 26.69 10.61 -10.90
C THR A 170 25.17 10.63 -11.12
N PRO A 171 24.66 11.51 -12.03
CA PRO A 171 23.25 11.48 -12.41
C PRO A 171 22.91 10.17 -13.14
N GLY A 172 21.89 9.46 -12.64
CA GLY A 172 21.48 8.16 -13.13
C GLY A 172 20.27 8.16 -14.06
N GLN A 173 19.61 7.01 -14.11
CA GLN A 173 18.36 6.82 -14.83
C GLN A 173 17.19 7.56 -14.16
N TRP A 174 16.06 7.58 -14.83
CA TRP A 174 14.80 8.11 -14.34
C TRP A 174 13.88 6.93 -14.01
N TYR A 175 13.25 6.95 -12.82
CA TYR A 175 12.17 6.03 -12.51
C TYR A 175 10.81 6.69 -12.69
N MET A 176 9.83 5.89 -13.06
CA MET A 176 8.45 6.32 -13.24
C MET A 176 7.69 6.28 -11.91
N HIS A 177 6.80 7.26 -11.72
CA HIS A 177 5.82 7.30 -10.65
C HIS A 177 4.54 8.00 -11.14
N LEU A 178 3.44 7.28 -11.25
CA LEU A 178 2.16 7.87 -11.64
C LEU A 178 1.50 8.66 -10.51
N PHE A 179 1.94 8.45 -9.27
CA PHE A 179 1.51 9.16 -8.07
C PHE A 179 2.63 10.03 -7.51
N ALA A 180 2.86 10.05 -6.20
CA ALA A 180 3.97 10.81 -5.62
C ALA A 180 5.33 10.25 -6.04
N LYS A 181 6.35 11.08 -5.99
CA LYS A 181 7.74 10.62 -6.29
C LYS A 181 8.23 9.54 -5.31
N GLU A 182 7.63 9.48 -4.14
CA GLU A 182 7.85 8.46 -3.12
C GLU A 182 7.13 7.13 -3.43
N GLN A 183 6.45 7.04 -4.60
CA GLN A 183 5.66 5.89 -5.03
C GLN A 183 6.12 5.38 -6.40
N PRO A 184 7.33 4.77 -6.49
CA PRO A 184 7.86 4.23 -7.76
C PRO A 184 6.98 3.11 -8.30
N ASP A 185 6.62 3.20 -9.59
CA ASP A 185 5.76 2.24 -10.26
C ASP A 185 6.49 0.92 -10.52
N PHE A 186 5.82 -0.19 -10.19
CA PHE A 186 6.30 -1.53 -10.51
C PHE A 186 6.31 -1.79 -12.02
N ASN A 187 7.27 -2.60 -12.45
CA ASN A 187 7.33 -3.14 -13.81
C ASN A 187 6.53 -4.43 -13.92
N TRP A 188 5.27 -4.35 -14.27
CA TRP A 188 4.38 -5.50 -14.41
C TRP A 188 4.71 -6.41 -15.60
N ASP A 189 5.65 -6.03 -16.48
CA ASP A 189 6.21 -6.94 -17.48
C ASP A 189 7.22 -7.92 -16.87
N ASN A 190 7.76 -7.62 -15.69
CA ASN A 190 8.65 -8.50 -14.95
C ASN A 190 7.89 -9.65 -14.30
N GLN A 191 8.35 -10.90 -14.53
CA GLN A 191 7.67 -12.08 -13.98
C GLN A 191 7.77 -12.16 -12.45
N GLU A 192 8.90 -11.76 -11.86
CA GLU A 192 9.10 -11.76 -10.41
C GLU A 192 8.09 -10.85 -9.70
N VAL A 193 7.79 -9.68 -10.30
CA VAL A 193 6.76 -8.75 -9.76
C VAL A 193 5.36 -9.36 -9.81
N ARG A 194 5.09 -10.20 -10.81
CA ARG A 194 3.77 -10.87 -10.93
C ARG A 194 3.61 -12.06 -9.99
N ASP A 195 4.73 -12.68 -9.61
CA ASP A 195 4.73 -13.91 -8.81
C ASP A 195 4.75 -13.64 -7.29
N ASP A 196 5.14 -12.43 -6.85
CA ASP A 196 5.19 -12.03 -5.44
C ASP A 196 3.85 -11.52 -4.95
#